data_7e9f6ea32abd94a4cb56aa82d9ca8c6d
#
_entry.id   7e9f6ea32abd94a4cb56aa82d9ca8c6d
#
_cell.length_a   1.000
_cell.length_b   1.000
_cell.length_c   1.000
_cell.angle_alpha   90.00
_cell.angle_beta   90.00
_cell.angle_gamma   90.00
#
_symmetry.space_group_name_H-M   'P 1'
#
loop_
_entity.id
_entity.type
_entity.pdbx_description
1 polymer ?
#
loop_
_entity_poly.entity_id
_entity_poly.type
_entity_poly.pdbx_seq_one_letter_code
_entity_poly.pdbx_strand_id
1 'polypeptide(L)' 'MNRMNPKPAGAESEPRVPTDLRKALAVTPMAKAQWSDLTPIERRDFISWMDSAKQPEAHRRRIEKACSMLAAGKRRP' A
#
# COMPACT_ATOMS: atom_id res chain seq x y z
N MET A 1 -20.66 -24.83 -3.67
CA MET A 1 -20.23 -24.43 -3.58
C MET A 1 -19.66 -23.71 -3.63
N ASN A 2 -19.31 -23.28 -3.68
CA ASN A 2 -18.79 -22.55 -3.74
C ASN A 2 -18.19 -21.87 -3.79
N ARG A 3 -18.12 -21.74 -3.56
CA ARG A 3 -17.55 -21.18 -3.67
C ARG A 3 -16.86 -20.56 -3.77
N MET A 4 -16.62 -20.77 -3.62
CA MET A 4 -15.91 -20.23 -3.77
C MET A 4 -15.87 -19.10 -4.32
N ASN A 5 -15.56 -18.83 -4.14
CA ASN A 5 -15.64 -17.47 -4.37
C ASN A 5 -14.50 -16.89 -5.18
N PRO A 6 -14.68 -16.74 -6.47
CA PRO A 6 -13.62 -16.25 -7.34
C PRO A 6 -13.30 -14.79 -7.00
N LYS A 7 -12.03 -14.44 -7.12
CA LYS A 7 -11.63 -13.08 -6.95
C LYS A 7 -12.12 -12.23 -8.10
N PRO A 8 -12.51 -10.98 -7.85
CA PRO A 8 -12.80 -10.07 -8.93
C PRO A 8 -11.58 -9.87 -9.81
N ALA A 9 -11.80 -9.70 -11.09
CA ALA A 9 -10.69 -9.52 -12.02
C ALA A 9 -9.84 -8.32 -11.65
N GLY A 10 -10.45 -7.25 -11.16
CA GLY A 10 -9.70 -6.09 -10.74
C GLY A 10 -8.76 -6.36 -9.57
N ALA A 11 -9.17 -7.25 -8.68
CA ALA A 11 -8.34 -7.58 -7.52
C ALA A 11 -7.07 -8.30 -7.94
N GLU A 12 -7.13 -9.06 -9.03
CA GLU A 12 -5.96 -9.80 -9.48
C GLU A 12 -4.92 -8.89 -10.13
N SER A 13 -5.36 -7.78 -10.70
CA SER A 13 -4.43 -6.86 -11.35
C SER A 13 -3.88 -5.83 -10.39
N GLU A 14 -4.40 -5.74 -9.17
CA GLU A 14 -3.90 -4.79 -8.20
C GLU A 14 -2.86 -5.42 -7.31
N PRO A 15 -1.84 -4.65 -6.90
CA PRO A 15 -0.83 -5.18 -6.01
C PRO A 15 -1.42 -5.46 -4.63
N ARG A 16 -0.91 -6.50 -4.00
CA ARG A 16 -1.35 -6.85 -2.66
C ARG A 16 -0.77 -5.86 -1.66
N VAL A 17 -1.63 -5.31 -0.82
CA VAL A 17 -1.21 -4.36 0.20
C VAL A 17 -0.61 -5.13 1.38
N PRO A 18 0.64 -4.85 1.76
CA PRO A 18 1.23 -5.49 2.94
C PRO A 18 0.42 -5.20 4.19
N THR A 19 0.38 -6.17 5.10
CA THR A 19 -0.38 -6.03 6.35
C THR A 19 0.10 -4.82 7.15
N ASP A 20 1.41 -4.62 7.21
CA ASP A 20 1.98 -3.50 7.96
C ASP A 20 1.53 -2.17 7.39
N LEU A 21 1.49 -2.06 6.06
CA LEU A 21 1.03 -0.84 5.42
C LEU A 21 -0.45 -0.63 5.69
N ARG A 22 -1.23 -1.71 5.61
CA ARG A 22 -2.66 -1.61 5.88
C ARG A 22 -2.93 -1.08 7.28
N LYS A 23 -2.20 -1.57 8.27
CA LYS A 23 -2.35 -1.10 9.65
C LYS A 23 -1.96 0.35 9.78
N ALA A 24 -0.87 0.75 9.12
CA ALA A 24 -0.42 2.13 9.19
C ALA A 24 -1.44 3.07 8.54
N LEU A 25 -2.02 2.67 7.43
CA LEU A 25 -3.03 3.49 6.76
C LEU A 25 -4.29 3.60 7.61
N ALA A 26 -4.63 2.55 8.34
CA ALA A 26 -5.82 2.54 9.17
C ALA A 26 -5.78 3.62 10.26
N VAL A 27 -4.57 3.97 10.73
CA VAL A 27 -4.41 4.98 11.76
C VAL A 27 -4.00 6.34 11.19
N THR A 28 -3.91 6.46 9.88
CA THR A 28 -3.52 7.71 9.22
C THR A 28 -4.53 8.02 8.13
N PRO A 29 -5.66 8.65 8.50
CA PRO A 29 -6.77 8.84 7.54
C PRO A 29 -6.38 9.58 6.27
N MET A 30 -5.53 10.59 6.36
CA MET A 30 -5.12 11.33 5.17
C MET A 30 -4.29 10.49 4.23
N ALA A 31 -3.42 9.64 4.79
CA ALA A 31 -2.63 8.73 3.98
C ALA A 31 -3.52 7.67 3.33
N LYS A 32 -4.52 7.19 4.07
CA LYS A 32 -5.45 6.20 3.54
C LYS A 32 -6.25 6.77 2.38
N ALA A 33 -6.71 8.01 2.50
CA ALA A 33 -7.47 8.65 1.44
C ALA A 33 -6.62 8.80 0.18
N GLN A 34 -5.37 9.24 0.35
CA GLN A 34 -4.47 9.39 -0.79
C GLN A 34 -4.15 8.04 -1.42
N TRP A 35 -3.95 7.01 -0.60
CA TRP A 35 -3.68 5.66 -1.11
C TRP A 35 -4.83 5.19 -1.99
N SER A 36 -6.06 5.43 -1.57
CA SER A 36 -7.23 5.05 -2.35
C SER A 36 -7.31 5.79 -3.67
N ASP A 37 -6.74 6.99 -3.73
CA ASP A 37 -6.76 7.81 -4.92
C ASP A 37 -5.65 7.46 -5.91
N LEU A 38 -4.66 6.69 -5.47
CA LEU A 38 -3.56 6.29 -6.34
C LEU A 38 -4.04 5.30 -7.41
N THR A 39 -3.36 5.33 -8.56
CA THR A 39 -3.58 4.31 -9.57
C THR A 39 -2.92 3.01 -9.12
N PRO A 40 -3.30 1.86 -9.71
CA PRO A 40 -2.63 0.60 -9.37
C PRO A 40 -1.12 0.64 -9.59
N ILE A 41 -0.66 1.35 -10.62
CA ILE A 41 0.77 1.46 -10.89
C ILE A 41 1.45 2.25 -9.77
N GLU A 42 0.82 3.33 -9.34
CA GLU A 42 1.39 4.15 -8.26
C GLU A 42 1.44 3.35 -6.95
N ARG A 43 0.40 2.58 -6.65
CA ARG A 43 0.42 1.73 -5.47
C ARG A 43 1.52 0.68 -5.56
N ARG A 44 1.70 0.10 -6.73
CA ARG A 44 2.75 -0.89 -6.94
C ARG A 44 4.13 -0.28 -6.71
N ASP A 45 4.33 0.95 -7.17
CA ASP A 45 5.60 1.63 -6.98
C ASP A 45 5.91 1.82 -5.51
N PHE A 46 4.92 2.23 -4.71
CA PHE A 46 5.11 2.36 -3.27
C PHE A 46 5.44 1.02 -2.64
N ILE A 47 4.68 -0.01 -2.98
CA ILE A 47 4.90 -1.34 -2.40
C ILE A 47 6.27 -1.88 -2.77
N SER A 48 6.66 -1.72 -4.02
CA SER A 48 7.96 -2.18 -4.49
C SER A 48 9.10 -1.46 -3.74
N TRP A 49 8.93 -0.16 -3.55
CA TRP A 49 9.92 0.62 -2.82
C TRP A 49 10.03 0.17 -1.37
N MET A 50 8.90 -0.10 -0.73
CA MET A 50 8.90 -0.59 0.65
C MET A 50 9.52 -1.99 0.73
N ASP A 51 9.18 -2.85 -0.21
CA ASP A 51 9.67 -4.23 -0.19
C ASP A 51 11.14 -4.34 -0.54
N SER A 52 11.72 -3.32 -1.15
CA SER A 52 13.15 -3.34 -1.45
C SER A 52 13.99 -3.23 -0.20
N ALA A 53 13.41 -2.83 0.92
CA ALA A 53 14.10 -2.85 2.20
C ALA A 53 14.12 -4.28 2.72
N LYS A 54 15.33 -4.84 2.91
CA LYS A 54 15.46 -6.25 3.27
C LYS A 54 15.30 -6.51 4.76
N GLN A 55 15.58 -5.52 5.58
CA GLN A 55 15.50 -5.70 7.03
C GLN A 55 14.17 -5.20 7.56
N PRO A 56 13.61 -5.89 8.57
CA PRO A 56 12.29 -5.50 9.09
C PRO A 56 12.23 -4.06 9.58
N GLU A 57 13.28 -3.58 10.21
CA GLU A 57 13.29 -2.22 10.70
C GLU A 57 13.30 -1.20 9.57
N ALA A 58 14.10 -1.46 8.54
CA ALA A 58 14.14 -0.59 7.38
C ALA A 58 12.80 -0.60 6.66
N HIS A 59 12.17 -1.77 6.56
CA HIS A 59 10.86 -1.91 5.93
C HIS A 59 9.83 -1.06 6.69
N ARG A 60 9.84 -1.13 8.01
CA ARG A 60 8.92 -0.36 8.83
C ARG A 60 9.13 1.14 8.64
N ARG A 61 10.40 1.57 8.59
CA ARG A 61 10.69 2.98 8.37
C ARG A 61 10.17 3.46 7.03
N ARG A 62 10.26 2.63 6.00
CA ARG A 62 9.74 3.00 4.69
C ARG A 62 8.23 3.09 4.69
N ILE A 63 7.57 2.21 5.45
CA ILE A 63 6.12 2.29 5.58
C ILE A 63 5.73 3.60 6.26
N GLU A 64 6.41 3.98 7.33
CA GLU A 64 6.14 5.24 8.01
C GLU A 64 6.37 6.42 7.09
N LYS A 65 7.46 6.37 6.32
CA LYS A 65 7.76 7.45 5.38
C LYS A 65 6.73 7.51 4.26
N ALA A 66 6.28 6.35 3.79
CA ALA A 66 5.24 6.31 2.77
C ALA A 66 3.96 6.95 3.27
N CYS A 67 3.55 6.65 4.51
CA CYS A 67 2.36 7.26 5.08
C CYS A 67 2.51 8.76 5.19
N SER A 68 3.69 9.24 5.57
CA SER A 68 3.96 10.66 5.66
C SER A 68 3.88 11.33 4.31
N MET A 69 4.44 10.70 3.28
CA MET A 69 4.39 11.23 1.92
C MET A 69 2.96 11.25 1.40
N LEU A 70 2.22 10.18 1.65
CA LEU A 70 0.83 10.10 1.20
C LEU A 70 -0.01 11.15 1.89
N ALA A 71 0.18 11.35 3.18
CA ALA A 71 -0.57 12.36 3.91
C ALA A 71 -0.26 13.76 3.38
N ALA A 72 0.92 13.95 2.81
CA ALA A 72 1.29 15.22 2.20
C ALA A 72 0.80 15.34 0.75
N GLY A 73 0.08 14.34 0.26
CA GLY A 73 -0.48 14.38 -1.09
C GLY A 73 0.44 13.88 -2.18
N LYS A 74 1.55 13.25 -1.81
CA LYS A 74 2.48 12.73 -2.81
C LYS A 74 1.97 11.44 -3.41
N ARG A 75 2.31 11.21 -4.66
CA ARG A 75 1.86 10.03 -5.39
C ARG A 75 3.00 9.07 -5.72
N ARG A 76 4.24 9.41 -5.36
CA ARG A 76 5.41 8.57 -5.64
C ARG A 76 6.33 8.56 -4.44
N PRO A 77 6.99 7.42 -4.22
CA PRO A 77 7.97 7.33 -3.14
C PRO A 77 9.24 8.14 -3.43
#